data_4819c194da3337097652fc3868516550
#
_entry.id   4819c194da3337097652fc3868516550
#
_cell.length_a   1.000
_cell.length_b   1.000
_cell.length_c   1.000
_cell.angle_alpha   90.00
_cell.angle_beta   90.00
_cell.angle_gamma   90.00
#
_symmetry.space_group_name_H-M   'P 1'
#
loop_
_entity.id
_entity.type
_entity.pdbx_description
1 polymer ?
#
loop_
_entity_poly.entity_id
_entity_poly.type
_entity_poly.pdbx_seq_one_letter_code
_entity_poly.pdbx_strand_id
1 'polypeptide(L)'
;MRRLRWLLPVAGALAIVAVVALSAIGGWFYWDRVETRGEQAARAELPKLAEKEIPQFFGYDFQTIERSLNDVYPLLTPDYRQEFKKVVNAQIIPEAKKREMVVQADVVGVGVMAAKRNSATAMVYMNRIVTDKSREPHYDGSRLRVEFKRIGGKWLISYITPI
;
A
#
# COMPACT_ATOMS: atom_id res chain seq x y z
N MET A 1 -55.37 28.80 30.67
CA MET A 1 -54.07 28.34 31.22
C MET A 1 -53.73 26.85 30.94
N ARG A 2 -54.62 26.03 30.40
CA ARG A 2 -54.39 24.57 30.15
C ARG A 2 -53.56 24.27 28.92
N ARG A 3 -53.52 25.13 27.92
CA ARG A 3 -52.77 24.90 26.65
C ARG A 3 -51.26 25.10 26.77
N LEU A 4 -50.78 25.88 27.74
CA LEU A 4 -49.37 26.16 27.95
C LEU A 4 -48.59 24.97 28.54
N ARG A 5 -49.28 24.07 29.25
CA ARG A 5 -48.65 22.90 29.90
C ARG A 5 -48.20 21.80 28.91
N TRP A 6 -48.75 21.77 27.70
CA TRP A 6 -48.38 20.82 26.64
C TRP A 6 -47.25 21.33 25.75
N LEU A 7 -46.97 22.62 25.73
CA LEU A 7 -45.91 23.20 24.93
C LEU A 7 -44.51 22.86 25.48
N LEU A 8 -44.38 22.74 26.78
CA LEU A 8 -43.09 22.40 27.42
C LEU A 8 -42.57 21.01 27.06
N PRO A 9 -43.34 19.90 27.14
CA PRO A 9 -42.84 18.58 26.74
C PRO A 9 -42.59 18.47 25.22
N VAL A 10 -43.39 19.15 24.39
CA VAL A 10 -43.18 19.19 22.94
C VAL A 10 -41.91 19.96 22.60
N ALA A 11 -41.65 21.09 23.23
CA ALA A 11 -40.39 21.82 23.03
C ALA A 11 -39.18 21.02 23.50
N GLY A 12 -39.29 20.28 24.61
CA GLY A 12 -38.25 19.37 25.09
C GLY A 12 -37.98 18.24 24.11
N ALA A 13 -39.01 17.61 23.57
CA ALA A 13 -38.87 16.56 22.57
C ALA A 13 -38.20 17.06 21.27
N LEU A 14 -38.59 18.23 20.79
CA LEU A 14 -37.97 18.87 19.62
C LEU A 14 -36.50 19.23 19.86
N ALA A 15 -36.16 19.70 21.07
CA ALA A 15 -34.78 19.99 21.43
C ALA A 15 -33.89 18.71 21.40
N ILE A 16 -34.42 17.61 21.95
CA ILE A 16 -33.71 16.31 21.92
C ILE A 16 -33.51 15.84 20.48
N VAL A 17 -34.51 15.89 19.63
CA VAL A 17 -34.43 15.53 18.23
C VAL A 17 -33.39 16.39 17.49
N ALA A 18 -33.38 17.70 17.76
CA ALA A 18 -32.42 18.62 17.17
C ALA A 18 -30.97 18.28 17.59
N VAL A 19 -30.75 17.97 18.87
CA VAL A 19 -29.42 17.56 19.37
C VAL A 19 -28.95 16.26 18.72
N VAL A 20 -29.84 15.26 18.62
CA VAL A 20 -29.49 13.97 17.95
C VAL A 20 -29.17 14.18 16.47
N ALA A 21 -29.99 14.99 15.77
CA ALA A 21 -29.77 15.31 14.37
C ALA A 21 -28.41 16.04 14.13
N LEU A 22 -28.11 17.05 14.96
CA LEU A 22 -26.84 17.78 14.89
C LEU A 22 -25.66 16.89 15.23
N SER A 23 -25.79 15.97 16.18
CA SER A 23 -24.74 15.01 16.52
C SER A 23 -24.47 14.01 15.38
N ALA A 24 -25.53 13.54 14.72
CA ALA A 24 -25.41 12.65 13.56
C ALA A 24 -24.74 13.34 12.37
N ILE A 25 -25.14 14.58 12.08
CA ILE A 25 -24.55 15.40 11.01
C ILE A 25 -23.08 15.71 11.34
N GLY A 26 -22.77 16.12 12.57
CA GLY A 26 -21.40 16.39 13.02
C GLY A 26 -20.51 15.16 12.95
N GLY A 27 -21.03 14.00 13.35
CA GLY A 27 -20.36 12.71 13.24
C GLY A 27 -20.04 12.34 11.78
N TRP A 28 -21.01 12.51 10.88
CA TRP A 28 -20.79 12.26 9.45
C TRP A 28 -19.68 13.14 8.87
N PHE A 29 -19.73 14.46 9.08
CA PHE A 29 -18.68 15.37 8.59
C PHE A 29 -17.30 15.09 9.18
N TYR A 30 -17.25 14.64 10.44
CA TYR A 30 -16.00 14.25 11.08
C TYR A 30 -15.38 13.03 10.37
N TRP A 31 -16.16 11.98 10.12
CA TRP A 31 -15.70 10.77 9.45
C TRP A 31 -15.26 11.03 8.00
N ASP A 32 -16.05 11.78 7.24
CA ASP A 32 -15.71 12.18 5.86
C ASP A 32 -14.38 12.94 5.82
N ARG A 33 -14.17 13.87 6.73
CA ARG A 33 -12.92 14.62 6.82
C ARG A 33 -11.73 13.75 7.21
N VAL A 34 -11.92 12.76 8.08
CA VAL A 34 -10.86 11.81 8.48
C VAL A 34 -10.48 10.91 7.32
N GLU A 35 -11.45 10.42 6.55
CA GLU A 35 -11.18 9.60 5.37
C GLU A 35 -10.45 10.41 4.29
N THR A 36 -10.94 11.59 3.96
CA THR A 36 -10.32 12.46 2.94
C THR A 36 -8.87 12.83 3.29
N ARG A 37 -8.59 13.16 4.55
CA ARG A 37 -7.21 13.42 5.00
C ARG A 37 -6.35 12.18 4.91
N GLY A 38 -6.88 11.01 5.25
CA GLY A 38 -6.17 9.74 5.12
C GLY A 38 -5.82 9.40 3.68
N GLU A 39 -6.74 9.64 2.75
CA GLU A 39 -6.51 9.47 1.32
C GLU A 39 -5.43 10.43 0.79
N GLN A 40 -5.52 11.72 1.12
CA GLN A 40 -4.52 12.71 0.69
C GLN A 40 -3.13 12.37 1.22
N ALA A 41 -3.03 11.97 2.49
CA ALA A 41 -1.76 11.53 3.08
C ALA A 41 -1.19 10.30 2.34
N ALA A 42 -2.02 9.30 2.05
CA ALA A 42 -1.60 8.13 1.28
C ALA A 42 -1.10 8.50 -0.12
N ARG A 43 -1.81 9.38 -0.84
CA ARG A 43 -1.40 9.85 -2.18
C ARG A 43 -0.07 10.61 -2.15
N ALA A 44 0.25 11.30 -1.07
CA ALA A 44 1.51 12.04 -0.93
C ALA A 44 2.69 11.13 -0.49
N GLU A 45 2.42 10.12 0.33
CA GLU A 45 3.44 9.25 0.94
C GLU A 45 3.83 8.08 0.04
N LEU A 46 2.84 7.42 -0.58
CA LEU A 46 3.05 6.16 -1.31
C LEU A 46 4.00 6.24 -2.52
N PRO A 47 4.03 7.30 -3.34
CA PRO A 47 4.99 7.36 -4.44
C PRO A 47 6.44 7.25 -3.96
N LYS A 48 6.80 8.04 -2.96
CA LYS A 48 8.15 8.01 -2.38
C LYS A 48 8.49 6.67 -1.72
N LEU A 49 7.49 6.05 -1.08
CA LEU A 49 7.65 4.74 -0.48
C LEU A 49 7.89 3.67 -1.54
N ALA A 50 7.10 3.66 -2.61
CA ALA A 50 7.24 2.72 -3.71
C ALA A 50 8.57 2.89 -4.45
N GLU A 51 8.99 4.13 -4.72
CA GLU A 51 10.31 4.42 -5.31
C GLU A 51 11.47 3.85 -4.49
N LYS A 52 11.34 3.88 -3.17
CA LYS A 52 12.37 3.36 -2.26
C LYS A 52 12.32 1.85 -2.09
N GLU A 53 11.13 1.28 -1.95
CA GLU A 53 10.95 -0.11 -1.54
C GLU A 53 10.90 -1.07 -2.73
N ILE A 54 10.25 -0.72 -3.84
CA ILE A 54 10.07 -1.64 -4.97
C ILE A 54 11.38 -2.11 -5.59
N PRO A 55 12.42 -1.28 -5.79
CA PRO A 55 13.69 -1.76 -6.31
C PRO A 55 14.31 -2.88 -5.47
N GLN A 56 14.08 -2.91 -4.15
CA GLN A 56 14.64 -3.92 -3.26
C GLN A 56 14.06 -5.33 -3.51
N PHE A 57 12.83 -5.42 -4.06
CA PHE A 57 12.20 -6.70 -4.41
C PHE A 57 12.79 -7.33 -5.68
N PHE A 58 13.25 -6.49 -6.59
CA PHE A 58 13.63 -6.91 -7.94
C PHE A 58 15.13 -6.78 -8.20
N GLY A 59 15.85 -6.00 -7.36
CA GLY A 59 17.29 -5.84 -7.45
C GLY A 59 18.01 -6.81 -6.51
N TYR A 60 18.83 -7.69 -7.06
CA TYR A 60 19.65 -8.64 -6.29
C TYR A 60 20.88 -9.11 -7.04
N ASP A 61 21.84 -9.56 -6.29
CA ASP A 61 23.00 -10.31 -6.76
C ASP A 61 22.86 -11.75 -6.27
N PHE A 62 23.13 -12.75 -7.14
CA PHE A 62 23.01 -14.18 -6.82
C PHE A 62 23.83 -14.60 -5.59
N GLN A 63 24.92 -13.88 -5.29
CA GLN A 63 25.78 -14.15 -4.13
C GLN A 63 25.14 -13.71 -2.83
N THR A 64 24.34 -12.64 -2.85
CA THR A 64 23.74 -12.01 -1.66
C THR A 64 22.22 -12.10 -1.61
N ILE A 65 21.61 -12.79 -2.57
CA ILE A 65 20.15 -12.84 -2.77
C ILE A 65 19.36 -13.21 -1.50
N GLU A 66 19.86 -14.16 -0.71
CA GLU A 66 19.18 -14.58 0.51
C GLU A 66 19.11 -13.44 1.54
N ARG A 67 20.20 -12.66 1.66
CA ARG A 67 20.21 -11.48 2.54
C ARG A 67 19.28 -10.40 2.01
N SER A 68 19.40 -10.04 0.74
CA SER A 68 18.58 -9.02 0.10
C SER A 68 17.09 -9.30 0.27
N LEU A 69 16.68 -10.57 0.08
CA LEU A 69 15.29 -10.97 0.24
C LEU A 69 14.82 -11.00 1.71
N ASN A 70 15.72 -11.28 2.66
CA ASN A 70 15.38 -11.17 4.09
C ASN A 70 15.08 -9.72 4.50
N ASP A 71 15.77 -8.75 3.91
CA ASP A 71 15.54 -7.32 4.17
C ASP A 71 14.20 -6.82 3.62
N VAL A 72 13.65 -7.51 2.62
CA VAL A 72 12.35 -7.21 1.99
C VAL A 72 11.16 -7.75 2.80
N TYR A 73 11.31 -8.85 3.51
CA TYR A 73 10.19 -9.47 4.23
C TYR A 73 9.46 -8.56 5.23
N PRO A 74 10.12 -7.66 5.97
CA PRO A 74 9.43 -6.70 6.85
C PRO A 74 8.53 -5.70 6.14
N LEU A 75 8.73 -5.49 4.82
CA LEU A 75 7.95 -4.58 3.99
C LEU A 75 6.63 -5.19 3.51
N LEU A 76 6.45 -6.51 3.72
CA LEU A 76 5.28 -7.27 3.28
C LEU A 76 4.28 -7.47 4.40
N THR A 77 2.99 -7.53 4.02
CA THR A 77 1.96 -8.01 4.95
C THR A 77 2.24 -9.47 5.36
N PRO A 78 1.79 -9.91 6.56
CA PRO A 78 2.05 -11.27 7.03
C PRO A 78 1.65 -12.37 6.04
N ASP A 79 0.48 -12.22 5.42
CA ASP A 79 -0.05 -13.19 4.45
C ASP A 79 0.80 -13.25 3.17
N TYR A 80 1.02 -12.10 2.57
CA TYR A 80 1.82 -12.01 1.33
C TYR A 80 3.29 -12.43 1.56
N ARG A 81 3.84 -12.15 2.72
CA ARG A 81 5.17 -12.61 3.11
C ARG A 81 5.31 -14.13 3.04
N GLN A 82 4.30 -14.87 3.49
CA GLN A 82 4.34 -16.34 3.45
C GLN A 82 4.30 -16.87 2.02
N GLU A 83 3.44 -16.28 1.16
CA GLU A 83 3.38 -16.65 -0.25
C GLU A 83 4.68 -16.29 -0.97
N PHE A 84 5.17 -15.09 -0.77
CA PHE A 84 6.41 -14.60 -1.37
C PHE A 84 7.60 -15.47 -0.99
N LYS A 85 7.75 -15.86 0.28
CA LYS A 85 8.78 -16.78 0.74
C LYS A 85 8.76 -18.12 0.01
N LYS A 86 7.57 -18.68 -0.26
CA LYS A 86 7.45 -19.95 -0.99
C LYS A 86 8.00 -19.80 -2.42
N VAL A 87 7.59 -18.75 -3.13
CA VAL A 87 8.04 -18.49 -4.50
C VAL A 87 9.53 -18.20 -4.55
N VAL A 88 10.02 -17.38 -3.64
CA VAL A 88 11.44 -17.04 -3.52
C VAL A 88 12.31 -18.27 -3.35
N ASN A 89 11.96 -19.14 -2.40
CA ASN A 89 12.77 -20.34 -2.10
C ASN A 89 12.65 -21.42 -3.19
N ALA A 90 11.47 -21.56 -3.80
CA ALA A 90 11.23 -22.60 -4.78
C ALA A 90 11.73 -22.24 -6.19
N GLN A 91 11.75 -20.97 -6.56
CA GLN A 91 11.99 -20.53 -7.92
C GLN A 91 13.08 -19.47 -8.04
N ILE A 92 12.99 -18.37 -7.28
CA ILE A 92 13.85 -17.19 -7.51
C ILE A 92 15.29 -17.49 -7.11
N ILE A 93 15.54 -17.98 -5.90
CA ILE A 93 16.89 -18.27 -5.41
C ILE A 93 17.59 -19.33 -6.24
N PRO A 94 16.97 -20.51 -6.54
CA PRO A 94 17.62 -21.53 -7.35
C PRO A 94 17.96 -21.05 -8.76
N GLU A 95 17.05 -20.33 -9.41
CA GLU A 95 17.28 -19.83 -10.76
C GLU A 95 18.36 -18.75 -10.80
N ALA A 96 18.34 -17.81 -9.85
CA ALA A 96 19.36 -16.77 -9.75
C ALA A 96 20.76 -17.35 -9.54
N LYS A 97 20.91 -18.34 -8.64
CA LYS A 97 22.20 -19.02 -8.39
C LYS A 97 22.65 -19.84 -9.59
N LYS A 98 21.74 -20.57 -10.23
CA LYS A 98 22.05 -21.41 -11.40
C LYS A 98 22.57 -20.57 -12.58
N ARG A 99 21.97 -19.41 -12.81
CA ARG A 99 22.32 -18.51 -13.92
C ARG A 99 23.33 -17.43 -13.54
N GLU A 100 23.73 -17.34 -12.25
CA GLU A 100 24.58 -16.27 -11.71
C GLU A 100 24.03 -14.87 -12.02
N MET A 101 22.73 -14.70 -11.74
CA MET A 101 22.01 -13.48 -12.11
C MET A 101 22.34 -12.32 -11.19
N VAL A 102 22.66 -11.19 -11.80
CA VAL A 102 22.70 -9.88 -11.15
C VAL A 102 21.61 -9.03 -11.77
N VAL A 103 20.69 -8.56 -10.95
CA VAL A 103 19.55 -7.74 -11.38
C VAL A 103 19.65 -6.39 -10.70
N GLN A 104 19.68 -5.35 -11.51
CA GLN A 104 19.52 -3.97 -11.07
C GLN A 104 18.11 -3.52 -11.44
N ALA A 105 17.39 -2.95 -10.50
CA ALA A 105 16.04 -2.44 -10.69
C ALA A 105 15.96 -0.98 -10.28
N ASP A 106 15.30 -0.18 -11.12
CA ASP A 106 15.10 1.24 -10.87
C ASP A 106 13.65 1.63 -11.18
N VAL A 107 13.01 2.37 -10.29
CA VAL A 107 11.65 2.86 -10.48
C VAL A 107 11.71 4.20 -11.20
N VAL A 108 11.12 4.25 -12.39
CA VAL A 108 11.10 5.44 -13.25
C VAL A 108 9.84 6.29 -13.09
N GLY A 109 8.82 5.75 -12.44
CA GLY A 109 7.61 6.50 -12.13
C GLY A 109 6.61 5.72 -11.30
N VAL A 110 5.85 6.44 -10.48
CA VAL A 110 4.78 5.88 -9.65
C VAL A 110 3.51 6.72 -9.78
N GLY A 111 2.39 6.07 -10.07
CA GLY A 111 1.07 6.69 -10.08
C GLY A 111 0.13 6.03 -9.09
N VAL A 112 -0.45 6.79 -8.16
CA VAL A 112 -1.46 6.24 -7.22
C VAL A 112 -2.80 6.14 -7.94
N MET A 113 -3.25 4.92 -8.19
CA MET A 113 -4.51 4.60 -8.87
C MET A 113 -5.70 4.81 -7.95
N ALA A 114 -5.60 4.26 -6.74
CA ALA A 114 -6.64 4.38 -5.72
C ALA A 114 -5.98 4.52 -4.35
N ALA A 115 -6.56 5.33 -3.50
CA ALA A 115 -6.12 5.50 -2.13
C ALA A 115 -7.31 5.62 -1.19
N LYS A 116 -7.20 4.95 -0.05
CA LYS A 116 -8.06 5.07 1.12
C LYS A 116 -7.16 5.23 2.34
N ARG A 117 -7.73 5.50 3.49
CA ARG A 117 -6.98 5.67 4.74
C ARG A 117 -6.02 4.51 5.07
N ASN A 118 -6.43 3.27 4.80
CA ASN A 118 -5.70 2.06 5.22
C ASN A 118 -5.38 1.09 4.06
N SER A 119 -5.71 1.44 2.83
CA SER A 119 -5.40 0.65 1.64
C SER A 119 -5.18 1.55 0.44
N ALA A 120 -4.30 1.13 -0.45
CA ALA A 120 -4.06 1.86 -1.68
C ALA A 120 -3.53 0.93 -2.78
N THR A 121 -3.65 1.37 -4.01
CA THR A 121 -3.10 0.70 -5.18
C THR A 121 -2.31 1.71 -5.99
N ALA A 122 -1.08 1.36 -6.34
CA ALA A 122 -0.22 2.16 -7.20
C ALA A 122 0.19 1.40 -8.45
N MET A 123 0.37 2.12 -9.53
CA MET A 123 1.05 1.67 -10.73
C MET A 123 2.50 2.11 -10.64
N VAL A 124 3.42 1.16 -10.76
CA VAL A 124 4.85 1.41 -10.72
C VAL A 124 5.46 1.04 -12.07
N TYR A 125 6.20 1.96 -12.63
CA TYR A 125 6.99 1.74 -13.84
C TYR A 125 8.44 1.54 -13.43
N MET A 126 9.01 0.43 -13.86
CA MET A 126 10.33 0.00 -13.43
C MET A 126 11.16 -0.45 -14.61
N ASN A 127 12.41 -0.05 -14.65
CA ASN A 127 13.43 -0.59 -15.55
C ASN A 127 14.29 -1.59 -14.79
N ARG A 128 14.65 -2.68 -15.47
CA ARG A 128 15.58 -3.69 -14.94
C ARG A 128 16.72 -3.92 -15.93
N ILE A 129 17.89 -4.13 -15.40
CA ILE A 129 19.04 -4.61 -16.13
C ILE A 129 19.39 -5.97 -15.53
N VAL A 130 19.27 -7.02 -16.31
CA VAL A 130 19.55 -8.39 -15.90
C VAL A 130 20.84 -8.83 -16.60
N THR A 131 21.84 -9.19 -15.81
CA THR A 131 23.08 -9.78 -16.31
C THR A 131 23.19 -11.19 -15.76
N ASP A 132 23.51 -12.16 -16.61
CA ASP A 132 23.73 -13.56 -16.22
C ASP A 132 25.11 -14.04 -16.62
N LYS A 133 25.34 -15.35 -16.65
CA LYS A 133 26.62 -16.00 -17.07
C LYS A 133 27.12 -15.56 -18.45
N SER A 134 26.22 -15.13 -19.35
CA SER A 134 26.63 -14.64 -20.68
C SER A 134 27.38 -13.32 -20.59
N ARG A 135 27.23 -12.59 -19.47
CA ARG A 135 27.70 -11.23 -19.21
C ARG A 135 27.16 -10.18 -20.17
N GLU A 136 26.13 -10.52 -20.93
CA GLU A 136 25.42 -9.60 -21.78
C GLU A 136 24.25 -8.99 -20.98
N PRO A 137 24.17 -7.65 -20.84
CA PRO A 137 23.07 -7.01 -20.13
C PRO A 137 21.78 -7.08 -20.95
N HIS A 138 20.72 -7.58 -20.34
CA HIS A 138 19.38 -7.56 -20.89
C HIS A 138 18.55 -6.48 -20.20
N TYR A 139 18.00 -5.57 -21.00
CA TYR A 139 17.18 -4.44 -20.52
C TYR A 139 15.71 -4.81 -20.62
N ASP A 140 14.98 -4.65 -19.53
CA ASP A 140 13.56 -4.96 -19.44
C ASP A 140 12.81 -3.83 -18.73
N GLY A 141 11.73 -3.37 -19.36
CA GLY A 141 10.81 -2.40 -18.78
C GLY A 141 9.55 -3.11 -18.29
N SER A 142 9.24 -2.97 -17.03
CA SER A 142 8.08 -3.63 -16.41
C SER A 142 7.10 -2.63 -15.82
N ARG A 143 5.82 -3.00 -15.86
CA ARG A 143 4.73 -2.29 -15.17
C ARG A 143 4.19 -3.19 -14.08
N LEU A 144 4.08 -2.65 -12.89
CA LEU A 144 3.62 -3.37 -11.71
C LEU A 144 2.43 -2.67 -11.10
N ARG A 145 1.38 -3.43 -10.81
CA ARG A 145 0.35 -3.02 -9.88
C ARG A 145 0.78 -3.44 -8.49
N VAL A 146 0.91 -2.49 -7.60
CA VAL A 146 1.31 -2.72 -6.21
C VAL A 146 0.17 -2.33 -5.30
N GLU A 147 -0.27 -3.26 -4.47
CA GLU A 147 -1.29 -3.06 -3.47
C GLU A 147 -0.66 -2.87 -2.10
N PHE A 148 -1.11 -1.86 -1.38
CA PHE A 148 -0.63 -1.51 -0.05
C PHE A 148 -1.74 -1.62 0.97
N LYS A 149 -1.39 -2.07 2.18
CA LYS A 149 -2.25 -2.03 3.37
C LYS A 149 -1.51 -1.36 4.52
N ARG A 150 -2.23 -0.52 5.27
CA ARG A 150 -1.69 0.13 6.45
C ARG A 150 -1.99 -0.71 7.68
N ILE A 151 -0.94 -1.26 8.31
CA ILE A 151 -1.02 -2.12 9.50
C ILE A 151 -0.12 -1.52 10.58
N GLY A 152 -0.68 -1.28 11.78
CA GLY A 152 0.07 -0.67 12.88
C GLY A 152 0.67 0.72 12.52
N GLY A 153 -0.02 1.48 11.67
CA GLY A 153 0.44 2.80 11.22
C GLY A 153 1.47 2.79 10.09
N LYS A 154 1.98 1.62 9.68
CA LYS A 154 2.96 1.46 8.59
C LYS A 154 2.28 0.95 7.32
N TRP A 155 2.68 1.47 6.18
CA TRP A 155 2.31 0.90 4.90
C TRP A 155 3.13 -0.34 4.60
N LEU A 156 2.45 -1.43 4.25
CA LEU A 156 3.06 -2.70 3.87
C LEU A 156 2.50 -3.11 2.51
N ILE A 157 3.34 -3.74 1.70
CA ILE A 157 2.95 -4.28 0.41
C ILE A 157 2.13 -5.54 0.65
N SER A 158 0.90 -5.57 0.15
CA SER A 158 -0.01 -6.72 0.27
C SER A 158 -0.05 -7.59 -0.97
N TYR A 159 0.31 -7.05 -2.11
CA TYR A 159 0.42 -7.81 -3.36
C TYR A 159 1.17 -7.04 -4.44
N ILE A 160 1.88 -7.74 -5.32
CA ILE A 160 2.52 -7.20 -6.52
C ILE A 160 2.10 -8.04 -7.72
N THR A 161 1.53 -7.39 -8.72
CA THR A 161 1.09 -8.04 -9.98
C THR A 161 1.83 -7.39 -11.15
N PRO A 162 2.60 -8.12 -11.94
CA PRO A 162 3.09 -7.66 -13.25
C PRO A 162 1.90 -7.44 -14.22
N ILE A 163 1.99 -6.42 -15.07
CA ILE A 163 0.96 -6.06 -16.05
C ILE A 163 1.57 -6.01 -17.45
#